data_c70246cff67d49bb677af074c3fc6285
#
_entry.id   c70246cff67d49bb677af074c3fc6285
#
_cell.length_a   1.000
_cell.length_b   1.000
_cell.length_c   1.000
_cell.angle_alpha   90.00
_cell.angle_beta   90.00
_cell.angle_gamma   90.00
#
_symmetry.space_group_name_H-M   'P 1'
#
loop_
_entity.id
_entity.type
_entity.pdbx_description
1 polymer ?
#
loop_
_entity_poly.entity_id
_entity_poly.type
_entity_poly.pdbx_seq_one_letter_code
_entity_poly.pdbx_strand_id
1 'polypeptide(L)'
;PGLEDPSLTTEHERLAALAERHLWGHFSVLRNDVDGTRVIERGEGCYVWDAEGNRYLDRLAGLFVSQLGHGRPELARAAGDQAATLGFFPIWTYGHPSAIELSAKLAELSPGDLNRVFFTTGGSDAVESAWKLARQYFKLRGEPDRIKAVSRNLAYHGTTMGALSITGLESIKTVFEPLVPGAVKVPETNHYRCPTCQDEPHCSLHAADAIEEAILAEGPEPVAAVFLEPVQHAGSEVLHHHITSLHQLGENLLSLVVF
;
A
#
# COMPACT_ATOMS: atom_id res chain seq x y z
N PRO A 1 -37.89 -7.35 -5.01
CA PRO A 1 -39.04 -6.94 -4.23
C PRO A 1 -38.60 -5.96 -3.16
N GLY A 2 -39.08 -4.69 -3.20
CA GLY A 2 -39.04 -3.75 -2.10
C GLY A 2 -37.75 -2.98 -1.92
N LEU A 3 -37.31 -2.21 -2.90
CA LEU A 3 -36.28 -1.16 -2.70
C LEU A 3 -36.87 0.15 -2.12
N GLU A 4 -38.17 0.23 -2.00
CA GLU A 4 -38.88 1.40 -1.47
C GLU A 4 -39.52 1.01 -0.14
N ASP A 5 -38.88 1.41 0.97
CA ASP A 5 -39.51 1.42 2.29
C ASP A 5 -40.19 2.79 2.47
N PRO A 6 -41.53 2.85 2.50
CA PRO A 6 -42.25 4.12 2.59
C PRO A 6 -42.08 4.84 3.94
N SER A 7 -41.42 4.21 4.91
CA SER A 7 -41.07 4.84 6.20
C SER A 7 -39.81 5.69 6.13
N LEU A 8 -38.96 5.52 5.08
CA LEU A 8 -37.74 6.29 4.88
C LEU A 8 -38.11 7.64 4.23
N THR A 9 -37.88 8.71 4.96
CA THR A 9 -38.34 10.05 4.58
C THR A 9 -37.28 10.90 3.89
N THR A 10 -36.00 10.50 4.01
CA THR A 10 -34.86 11.22 3.42
C THR A 10 -34.01 10.30 2.52
N GLU A 11 -33.33 10.91 1.55
CA GLU A 11 -32.37 10.18 0.69
C GLU A 11 -31.24 9.57 1.52
N HIS A 12 -30.82 10.23 2.59
CA HIS A 12 -29.83 9.70 3.52
C HIS A 12 -30.31 8.38 4.18
N GLU A 13 -31.52 8.36 4.73
CA GLU A 13 -32.09 7.15 5.35
C GLU A 13 -32.20 6.01 4.34
N ARG A 14 -32.64 6.30 3.12
CA ARG A 14 -32.71 5.31 2.03
C ARG A 14 -31.33 4.73 1.70
N LEU A 15 -30.30 5.58 1.51
CA LEU A 15 -28.95 5.14 1.19
C LEU A 15 -28.29 4.39 2.35
N ALA A 16 -28.50 4.82 3.59
CA ALA A 16 -28.01 4.13 4.78
C ALA A 16 -28.62 2.73 4.91
N ALA A 17 -29.92 2.58 4.69
CA ALA A 17 -30.60 1.29 4.71
C ALA A 17 -30.15 0.36 3.57
N LEU A 18 -29.83 0.90 2.40
CA LEU A 18 -29.23 0.12 1.30
C LEU A 18 -27.80 -0.32 1.63
N ALA A 19 -27.00 0.56 2.26
CA ALA A 19 -25.64 0.23 2.66
C ALA A 19 -25.65 -0.88 3.73
N GLU A 20 -26.50 -0.80 4.72
CA GLU A 20 -26.64 -1.83 5.75
C GLU A 20 -26.95 -3.22 5.14
N ARG A 21 -27.83 -3.26 4.14
CA ARG A 21 -28.25 -4.52 3.52
C ARG A 21 -27.30 -5.08 2.48
N HIS A 22 -26.52 -4.24 1.79
CA HIS A 22 -25.82 -4.63 0.56
C HIS A 22 -24.36 -4.24 0.50
N LEU A 23 -23.86 -3.34 1.36
CA LEU A 23 -22.48 -2.84 1.32
C LEU A 23 -21.66 -3.42 2.48
N TRP A 24 -20.62 -4.14 2.16
CA TRP A 24 -19.60 -4.53 3.15
C TRP A 24 -18.51 -3.47 3.22
N GLY A 25 -18.33 -2.86 4.39
CA GLY A 25 -17.23 -1.95 4.65
C GLY A 25 -15.89 -2.67 4.71
N HIS A 26 -14.86 -2.03 4.15
CA HIS A 26 -13.49 -2.53 4.26
C HIS A 26 -12.96 -2.29 5.68
N PHE A 27 -12.17 -3.22 6.24
CA PHE A 27 -11.58 -3.15 7.59
C PHE A 27 -12.60 -2.87 8.71
N SER A 28 -13.84 -3.24 8.51
CA SER A 28 -14.90 -3.04 9.48
C SER A 28 -15.38 -4.35 10.10
N VAL A 29 -15.81 -4.28 11.35
CA VAL A 29 -16.57 -5.35 11.99
C VAL A 29 -18.05 -5.09 11.70
N LEU A 30 -18.73 -6.07 11.12
CA LEU A 30 -20.17 -5.99 10.92
C LEU A 30 -20.87 -6.07 12.28
N ARG A 31 -21.34 -4.95 12.77
CA ARG A 31 -22.03 -4.83 14.06
C ARG A 31 -23.39 -4.18 13.84
N ASN A 32 -24.41 -4.78 14.41
CA ASN A 32 -25.78 -4.29 14.31
C ASN A 32 -26.08 -3.13 15.29
N ASP A 33 -25.11 -2.75 16.14
CA ASP A 33 -25.24 -1.80 17.24
C ASP A 33 -24.48 -0.48 17.02
N VAL A 34 -23.91 -0.29 15.82
CA VAL A 34 -23.22 0.95 15.45
C VAL A 34 -24.17 1.85 14.69
N ASP A 35 -24.15 3.15 15.01
CA ASP A 35 -24.84 4.17 14.21
C ASP A 35 -24.59 3.92 12.73
N GLY A 36 -25.65 3.94 11.92
CA GLY A 36 -25.67 3.53 10.52
C GLY A 36 -24.55 4.15 9.68
N THR A 37 -24.32 3.63 8.49
CA THR A 37 -23.27 4.09 7.57
C THR A 37 -23.45 5.58 7.26
N ARG A 38 -22.46 6.40 7.63
CA ARG A 38 -22.43 7.81 7.22
C ARG A 38 -22.20 7.91 5.73
N VAL A 39 -23.14 8.49 5.02
CA VAL A 39 -23.08 8.63 3.56
C VAL A 39 -22.37 9.93 3.21
N ILE A 40 -21.13 9.86 2.70
CA ILE A 40 -20.39 11.01 2.19
C ILE A 40 -20.79 11.23 0.73
N GLU A 41 -21.24 12.43 0.41
CA GLU A 41 -21.88 12.75 -0.87
C GLU A 41 -21.01 13.61 -1.78
N ARG A 42 -20.21 14.51 -1.20
CA ARG A 42 -19.33 15.39 -1.97
C ARG A 42 -18.06 15.77 -1.22
N GLY A 43 -17.07 16.24 -1.96
CA GLY A 43 -15.82 16.75 -1.41
C GLY A 43 -15.30 17.95 -2.19
N GLU A 44 -14.62 18.85 -1.49
CA GLU A 44 -13.96 20.03 -2.08
C GLU A 44 -12.70 20.38 -1.26
N GLY A 45 -11.54 20.43 -1.90
CA GLY A 45 -10.28 20.65 -1.23
C GLY A 45 -10.05 19.59 -0.13
N CYS A 46 -9.87 20.02 1.10
CA CYS A 46 -9.67 19.14 2.26
C CYS A 46 -10.97 18.79 3.02
N TYR A 47 -12.13 19.12 2.49
CA TYR A 47 -13.40 18.92 3.16
C TYR A 47 -14.28 17.94 2.41
N VAL A 48 -15.08 17.21 3.18
CA VAL A 48 -16.17 16.35 2.68
C VAL A 48 -17.48 16.72 3.38
N TRP A 49 -18.59 16.41 2.73
CA TRP A 49 -19.93 16.62 3.28
C TRP A 49 -20.73 15.32 3.22
N ASP A 50 -21.44 15.04 4.27
CA ASP A 50 -22.41 13.95 4.26
C ASP A 50 -23.74 14.36 3.59
N ALA A 51 -24.61 13.38 3.40
CA ALA A 51 -25.93 13.57 2.81
C ALA A 51 -26.90 14.42 3.65
N GLU A 52 -26.57 14.70 4.91
CA GLU A 52 -27.28 15.64 5.78
C GLU A 52 -26.74 17.07 5.67
N GLY A 53 -25.66 17.29 4.88
CA GLY A 53 -25.02 18.56 4.68
C GLY A 53 -23.96 18.95 5.73
N ASN A 54 -23.65 18.06 6.67
CA ASN A 54 -22.60 18.31 7.65
C ASN A 54 -21.23 18.28 6.99
N ARG A 55 -20.38 19.25 7.32
CA ARG A 55 -19.02 19.39 6.77
C ARG A 55 -17.99 18.79 7.73
N TYR A 56 -17.09 18.00 7.17
CA TYR A 56 -15.96 17.39 7.89
C TYR A 56 -14.64 17.74 7.25
N LEU A 57 -13.61 17.92 8.07
CA LEU A 57 -12.22 17.99 7.59
C LEU A 57 -11.72 16.57 7.35
N ASP A 58 -11.39 16.24 6.11
CA ASP A 58 -10.80 14.95 5.73
C ASP A 58 -9.31 14.91 6.07
N ARG A 59 -9.01 14.59 7.32
CA ARG A 59 -7.64 14.50 7.84
C ARG A 59 -6.86 13.26 7.33
N LEU A 60 -7.57 12.28 6.79
CA LEU A 60 -6.98 11.06 6.24
C LEU A 60 -6.79 11.12 4.73
N ALA A 61 -7.14 12.23 4.08
CA ALA A 61 -7.05 12.39 2.63
C ALA A 61 -7.64 11.19 1.87
N GLY A 62 -8.88 10.80 2.23
CA GLY A 62 -9.56 9.64 1.64
C GLY A 62 -8.83 8.32 1.85
N LEU A 63 -8.20 8.12 3.01
CA LEU A 63 -7.30 7.02 3.33
C LEU A 63 -6.01 7.07 2.48
N PHE A 64 -5.30 8.20 2.58
CA PHE A 64 -3.97 8.45 1.98
C PHE A 64 -3.93 8.53 0.44
N VAL A 65 -5.06 8.75 -0.23
CA VAL A 65 -5.13 8.75 -1.70
C VAL A 65 -5.57 10.09 -2.31
N SER A 66 -6.10 11.02 -1.51
CA SER A 66 -6.62 12.30 -1.98
C SER A 66 -5.65 13.48 -1.72
N GLN A 67 -4.35 13.30 -1.99
CA GLN A 67 -3.31 14.32 -1.71
C GLN A 67 -3.51 15.62 -2.48
N LEU A 68 -4.18 15.59 -3.63
CA LEU A 68 -4.51 16.77 -4.43
C LEU A 68 -5.82 17.45 -3.99
N GLY A 69 -6.50 16.88 -2.98
CA GLY A 69 -7.81 17.33 -2.55
C GLY A 69 -8.95 16.80 -3.41
N HIS A 70 -10.15 16.97 -2.86
CA HIS A 70 -11.40 16.58 -3.51
C HIS A 70 -11.88 17.63 -4.51
N GLY A 71 -12.81 17.25 -5.40
CA GLY A 71 -13.52 18.18 -6.27
C GLY A 71 -12.64 18.82 -7.36
N ARG A 72 -11.71 18.08 -7.95
CA ARG A 72 -10.78 18.54 -8.99
C ARG A 72 -11.37 18.35 -10.39
N PRO A 73 -12.03 19.37 -10.97
CA PRO A 73 -12.75 19.22 -12.25
C PRO A 73 -11.82 18.99 -13.43
N GLU A 74 -10.57 19.45 -13.37
CA GLU A 74 -9.58 19.19 -14.43
C GLU A 74 -9.21 17.69 -14.52
N LEU A 75 -9.11 16.98 -13.39
CA LEU A 75 -8.87 15.54 -13.37
C LEU A 75 -10.07 14.78 -13.89
N ALA A 76 -11.28 15.19 -13.48
CA ALA A 76 -12.53 14.58 -13.95
C ALA A 76 -12.70 14.73 -15.47
N ARG A 77 -12.41 15.92 -16.02
CA ARG A 77 -12.43 16.13 -17.48
C ARG A 77 -11.43 15.25 -18.19
N ALA A 78 -10.16 15.25 -17.76
CA ALA A 78 -9.13 14.43 -18.40
C ALA A 78 -9.48 12.93 -18.39
N ALA A 79 -10.04 12.42 -17.29
CA ALA A 79 -10.51 11.04 -17.19
C ALA A 79 -11.72 10.78 -18.12
N GLY A 80 -12.70 11.69 -18.17
CA GLY A 80 -13.86 11.59 -19.01
C GLY A 80 -13.51 11.60 -20.51
N ASP A 81 -12.65 12.51 -20.95
CA ASP A 81 -12.18 12.64 -22.32
C ASP A 81 -11.42 11.38 -22.76
N GLN A 82 -10.55 10.87 -21.89
CA GLN A 82 -9.82 9.62 -22.17
C GLN A 82 -10.78 8.43 -22.23
N ALA A 83 -11.73 8.32 -21.32
CA ALA A 83 -12.72 7.24 -21.33
C ALA A 83 -13.62 7.28 -22.57
N ALA A 84 -13.97 8.46 -23.05
CA ALA A 84 -14.72 8.64 -24.31
C ALA A 84 -13.91 8.26 -25.55
N THR A 85 -12.58 8.40 -25.51
CA THR A 85 -11.67 8.08 -26.62
C THR A 85 -11.28 6.60 -26.61
N LEU A 86 -10.78 6.12 -25.46
CA LEU A 86 -10.37 4.74 -25.23
C LEU A 86 -10.36 4.47 -23.73
N GLY A 87 -11.43 3.83 -23.23
CA GLY A 87 -11.59 3.52 -21.81
C GLY A 87 -10.66 2.41 -21.32
N PHE A 88 -10.38 1.43 -22.16
CA PHE A 88 -9.47 0.32 -21.84
C PHE A 88 -8.93 -0.33 -23.11
N PHE A 89 -7.65 -0.70 -23.08
CA PHE A 89 -7.02 -1.65 -23.98
C PHE A 89 -5.85 -2.34 -23.28
N PRO A 90 -5.63 -3.66 -23.47
CA PRO A 90 -4.56 -4.38 -22.79
C PRO A 90 -3.18 -3.92 -23.25
N ILE A 91 -2.23 -3.86 -22.32
CA ILE A 91 -0.83 -3.47 -22.60
C ILE A 91 0.12 -4.68 -22.64
N TRP A 92 -0.35 -5.87 -23.07
CA TRP A 92 0.49 -7.06 -23.19
C TRP A 92 1.50 -6.95 -24.34
N THR A 93 0.96 -6.76 -25.55
CA THR A 93 1.73 -6.57 -26.79
C THR A 93 1.37 -5.27 -27.49
N TYR A 94 0.46 -4.51 -26.89
CA TYR A 94 -0.01 -3.22 -27.37
C TYR A 94 0.42 -2.12 -26.42
N GLY A 95 0.29 -0.89 -26.82
CA GLY A 95 0.47 0.28 -25.99
C GLY A 95 -0.56 1.33 -26.36
N HIS A 96 -0.79 2.26 -25.47
CA HIS A 96 -1.59 3.45 -25.77
C HIS A 96 -0.91 4.70 -25.22
N PRO A 97 -1.14 5.88 -25.79
CA PRO A 97 -0.38 7.09 -25.49
C PRO A 97 -0.28 7.40 -24.01
N SER A 98 -1.41 7.40 -23.29
CA SER A 98 -1.45 7.77 -21.86
C SER A 98 -0.55 6.87 -20.98
N ALA A 99 -0.53 5.55 -21.22
CA ALA A 99 0.32 4.64 -20.46
C ALA A 99 1.81 4.83 -20.81
N ILE A 100 2.12 5.03 -22.10
CA ILE A 100 3.49 5.22 -22.58
C ILE A 100 4.07 6.54 -22.02
N GLU A 101 3.33 7.63 -22.13
CA GLU A 101 3.75 8.94 -21.64
C GLU A 101 3.89 8.98 -20.13
N LEU A 102 2.96 8.35 -19.40
CA LEU A 102 3.06 8.24 -17.95
C LEU A 102 4.28 7.39 -17.54
N SER A 103 4.55 6.28 -18.25
CA SER A 103 5.75 5.47 -17.98
C SER A 103 7.04 6.28 -18.16
N ALA A 104 7.12 7.06 -19.23
CA ALA A 104 8.28 7.93 -19.48
C ALA A 104 8.43 8.99 -18.38
N LYS A 105 7.31 9.61 -17.97
CA LYS A 105 7.32 10.61 -16.89
C LYS A 105 7.71 10.02 -15.54
N LEU A 106 7.24 8.84 -15.20
CA LEU A 106 7.63 8.15 -13.97
C LEU A 106 9.11 7.76 -14.00
N ALA A 107 9.63 7.27 -15.14
CA ALA A 107 11.06 6.98 -15.29
C ALA A 107 11.94 8.23 -15.11
N GLU A 108 11.53 9.38 -15.64
CA GLU A 108 12.21 10.67 -15.43
C GLU A 108 12.26 11.09 -13.93
N LEU A 109 11.20 10.80 -13.18
CA LEU A 109 11.08 11.19 -11.78
C LEU A 109 11.68 10.16 -10.81
N SER A 110 11.93 8.94 -11.26
CA SER A 110 12.44 7.85 -10.42
C SER A 110 13.94 8.01 -10.16
N PRO A 111 14.43 7.61 -8.99
CA PRO A 111 15.86 7.69 -8.68
C PRO A 111 16.67 6.65 -9.45
N GLY A 112 17.95 6.94 -9.64
CA GLY A 112 18.91 6.02 -10.27
C GLY A 112 18.55 5.66 -11.72
N ASP A 113 18.59 4.37 -12.04
CA ASP A 113 18.31 3.82 -13.35
C ASP A 113 16.94 3.11 -13.47
N LEU A 114 16.02 3.40 -12.53
CA LEU A 114 14.65 2.86 -12.53
C LEU A 114 13.85 3.45 -13.70
N ASN A 115 13.87 2.79 -14.83
CA ASN A 115 13.33 3.27 -16.11
C ASN A 115 12.26 2.34 -16.71
N ARG A 116 11.75 1.38 -15.96
CA ARG A 116 10.66 0.49 -16.38
C ARG A 116 9.50 0.56 -15.40
N VAL A 117 8.30 0.71 -15.93
CA VAL A 117 7.08 0.83 -15.15
C VAL A 117 6.15 -0.32 -15.48
N PHE A 118 5.62 -0.95 -14.44
CA PHE A 118 4.62 -1.99 -14.52
C PHE A 118 3.35 -1.50 -13.80
N PHE A 119 2.29 -1.23 -14.54
CA PHE A 119 1.03 -0.74 -14.00
C PHE A 119 0.21 -1.87 -13.41
N THR A 120 -0.40 -1.60 -12.27
CA THR A 120 -1.32 -2.50 -11.55
C THR A 120 -2.59 -1.76 -11.15
N THR A 121 -3.58 -2.48 -10.64
CA THR A 121 -4.86 -1.91 -10.22
C THR A 121 -4.86 -1.36 -8.80
N GLY A 122 -3.83 -1.65 -8.01
CA GLY A 122 -3.70 -1.17 -6.65
C GLY A 122 -2.34 -1.48 -6.02
N GLY A 123 -2.07 -0.92 -4.84
CA GLY A 123 -0.80 -1.11 -4.13
C GLY A 123 -0.52 -2.56 -3.74
N SER A 124 -1.54 -3.32 -3.33
CA SER A 124 -1.39 -4.75 -3.03
C SER A 124 -0.93 -5.55 -4.25
N ASP A 125 -1.52 -5.26 -5.42
CA ASP A 125 -1.15 -5.91 -6.68
C ASP A 125 0.26 -5.52 -7.12
N ALA A 126 0.68 -4.27 -6.86
CA ALA A 126 2.03 -3.80 -7.13
C ALA A 126 3.06 -4.57 -6.29
N VAL A 127 2.81 -4.71 -4.98
CA VAL A 127 3.68 -5.46 -4.07
C VAL A 127 3.75 -6.95 -4.43
N GLU A 128 2.61 -7.58 -4.73
CA GLU A 128 2.56 -8.97 -5.24
C GLU A 128 3.40 -9.13 -6.52
N SER A 129 3.25 -8.20 -7.44
CA SER A 129 3.98 -8.23 -8.72
C SER A 129 5.48 -8.04 -8.51
N ALA A 130 5.89 -7.15 -7.62
CA ALA A 130 7.28 -6.93 -7.27
C ALA A 130 7.92 -8.17 -6.63
N TRP A 131 7.23 -8.83 -5.68
CA TRP A 131 7.74 -10.07 -5.09
C TRP A 131 7.83 -11.22 -6.11
N LYS A 132 6.83 -11.35 -6.97
CA LYS A 132 6.86 -12.30 -8.09
C LYS A 132 8.00 -12.01 -9.06
N LEU A 133 8.24 -10.74 -9.39
CA LEU A 133 9.34 -10.32 -10.26
C LEU A 133 10.70 -10.68 -9.65
N ALA A 134 10.90 -10.43 -8.36
CA ALA A 134 12.12 -10.81 -7.65
C ALA A 134 12.37 -12.32 -7.73
N ARG A 135 11.34 -13.13 -7.44
CA ARG A 135 11.43 -14.60 -7.57
C ARG A 135 11.75 -15.04 -9.00
N GLN A 136 11.10 -14.44 -10.00
CA GLN A 136 11.34 -14.75 -11.41
C GLN A 136 12.76 -14.38 -11.84
N TYR A 137 13.25 -13.23 -11.42
CA TYR A 137 14.61 -12.76 -11.70
C TYR A 137 15.65 -13.78 -11.23
N PHE A 138 15.59 -14.19 -9.96
CA PHE A 138 16.53 -15.15 -9.40
C PHE A 138 16.40 -16.55 -10.02
N LYS A 139 15.18 -16.98 -10.30
CA LYS A 139 14.96 -18.25 -11.00
C LYS A 139 15.62 -18.28 -12.40
N LEU A 140 15.53 -17.17 -13.14
CA LEU A 140 16.19 -17.03 -14.45
C LEU A 140 17.72 -16.98 -14.34
N ARG A 141 18.24 -16.56 -13.19
CA ARG A 141 19.68 -16.59 -12.89
C ARG A 141 20.20 -17.97 -12.42
N GLY A 142 19.34 -18.95 -12.32
CA GLY A 142 19.71 -20.28 -11.81
C GLY A 142 19.68 -20.40 -10.28
N GLU A 143 19.02 -19.46 -9.57
CA GLU A 143 18.88 -19.40 -8.13
C GLU A 143 17.40 -19.58 -7.71
N PRO A 144 16.76 -20.74 -8.02
CA PRO A 144 15.31 -20.92 -7.88
C PRO A 144 14.81 -20.91 -6.43
N ASP A 145 15.69 -21.11 -5.46
CA ASP A 145 15.36 -21.14 -4.03
C ASP A 145 15.30 -19.75 -3.38
N ARG A 146 15.71 -18.70 -4.11
CA ARG A 146 15.53 -17.31 -3.69
C ARG A 146 14.08 -16.88 -3.80
N ILE A 147 13.33 -17.07 -2.72
CA ILE A 147 11.88 -16.82 -2.67
C ILE A 147 11.43 -15.96 -1.49
N LYS A 148 12.28 -15.80 -0.46
CA LYS A 148 11.92 -15.09 0.76
C LYS A 148 11.94 -13.57 0.59
N ALA A 149 11.09 -12.90 1.36
CA ALA A 149 11.03 -11.46 1.43
C ALA A 149 11.15 -10.99 2.87
N VAL A 150 12.07 -10.06 3.12
CA VAL A 150 12.24 -9.41 4.42
C VAL A 150 11.38 -8.15 4.46
N SER A 151 10.69 -7.90 5.57
CA SER A 151 9.90 -6.68 5.80
C SER A 151 9.83 -6.35 7.29
N ARG A 152 9.49 -5.10 7.61
CA ARG A 152 9.44 -4.64 9.01
C ARG A 152 8.12 -5.04 9.71
N ASN A 153 8.21 -5.19 11.01
CA ASN A 153 7.05 -5.16 11.89
C ASN A 153 6.33 -3.80 11.76
N LEU A 154 5.04 -3.77 12.03
CA LEU A 154 4.16 -2.61 11.92
C LEU A 154 4.09 -1.99 10.51
N ALA A 155 4.79 -2.53 9.52
CA ALA A 155 4.73 -2.06 8.13
C ALA A 155 3.43 -2.52 7.45
N TYR A 156 2.91 -1.70 6.53
CA TYR A 156 1.77 -2.04 5.70
C TYR A 156 2.18 -2.15 4.24
N HIS A 157 2.01 -3.33 3.65
CA HIS A 157 2.37 -3.60 2.25
C HIS A 157 1.19 -4.07 1.40
N GLY A 158 -0.01 -4.13 1.97
CA GLY A 158 -1.22 -4.53 1.27
C GLY A 158 -1.96 -5.70 1.93
N THR A 159 -3.05 -6.13 1.29
CA THR A 159 -4.02 -7.10 1.85
C THR A 159 -4.36 -8.25 0.93
N THR A 160 -3.74 -8.38 -0.25
CA THR A 160 -3.74 -9.66 -0.99
C THR A 160 -2.88 -10.68 -0.24
N MET A 161 -3.07 -11.96 -0.46
CA MET A 161 -2.45 -13.01 0.37
C MET A 161 -0.91 -12.88 0.48
N GLY A 162 -0.20 -12.59 -0.61
CA GLY A 162 1.25 -12.38 -0.58
C GLY A 162 1.64 -11.05 0.04
N ALA A 163 0.98 -9.95 -0.32
CA ALA A 163 1.23 -8.64 0.28
C ALA A 163 0.90 -8.63 1.79
N LEU A 164 -0.16 -9.34 2.19
CA LEU A 164 -0.53 -9.52 3.60
C LEU A 164 0.53 -10.33 4.38
N SER A 165 1.17 -11.30 3.72
CA SER A 165 2.26 -12.08 4.34
C SER A 165 3.43 -11.19 4.77
N ILE A 166 3.79 -10.21 3.95
CA ILE A 166 4.87 -9.25 4.25
C ILE A 166 4.37 -7.99 4.99
N THR A 167 3.07 -7.80 5.17
CA THR A 167 2.52 -6.80 6.09
C THR A 167 2.82 -7.19 7.53
N GLY A 168 3.26 -6.23 8.36
CA GLY A 168 3.67 -6.42 9.76
C GLY A 168 2.59 -6.06 10.79
N LEU A 169 1.36 -5.75 10.35
CA LEU A 169 0.22 -5.42 11.22
C LEU A 169 -0.54 -6.71 11.59
N GLU A 170 -0.22 -7.29 12.74
CA GLU A 170 -0.80 -8.56 13.21
C GLU A 170 -2.34 -8.50 13.29
N SER A 171 -2.89 -7.37 13.71
CA SER A 171 -4.34 -7.20 13.89
C SER A 171 -5.18 -7.40 12.63
N ILE A 172 -4.58 -7.25 11.45
CA ILE A 172 -5.31 -7.39 10.17
C ILE A 172 -5.00 -8.69 9.43
N LYS A 173 -4.05 -9.49 9.91
CA LYS A 173 -3.60 -10.69 9.18
C LYS A 173 -3.86 -12.02 9.89
N THR A 174 -3.85 -12.08 11.22
CA THR A 174 -3.95 -13.33 11.98
C THR A 174 -5.19 -14.16 11.66
N VAL A 175 -6.31 -13.51 11.33
CA VAL A 175 -7.56 -14.19 10.96
C VAL A 175 -7.49 -14.90 9.59
N PHE A 176 -6.48 -14.61 8.78
CA PHE A 176 -6.29 -15.18 7.43
C PHE A 176 -5.14 -16.19 7.35
N GLU A 177 -4.51 -16.49 8.47
CA GLU A 177 -3.41 -17.46 8.50
C GLU A 177 -3.90 -18.91 8.25
N PRO A 178 -3.10 -19.77 7.58
CA PRO A 178 -1.72 -19.52 7.13
C PRO A 178 -1.65 -18.71 5.83
N LEU A 179 -0.71 -17.76 5.79
CA LEU A 179 -0.45 -16.92 4.64
C LEU A 179 0.61 -17.52 3.70
N VAL A 180 1.05 -16.78 2.69
CA VAL A 180 2.08 -17.22 1.74
C VAL A 180 3.42 -17.36 2.48
N PRO A 181 4.09 -18.51 2.41
CA PRO A 181 5.36 -18.74 3.10
C PRO A 181 6.51 -17.91 2.50
N GLY A 182 7.51 -17.61 3.34
CA GLY A 182 8.73 -16.92 2.94
C GLY A 182 8.78 -15.44 3.33
N ALA A 183 7.83 -14.96 4.14
CA ALA A 183 7.93 -13.64 4.76
C ALA A 183 8.79 -13.70 6.04
N VAL A 184 9.81 -12.86 6.11
CA VAL A 184 10.70 -12.71 7.26
C VAL A 184 10.50 -11.32 7.86
N LYS A 185 10.34 -11.25 9.18
CA LYS A 185 10.06 -10.00 9.89
C LYS A 185 11.27 -9.50 10.66
N VAL A 186 11.50 -8.19 10.57
CA VAL A 186 12.51 -7.47 11.33
C VAL A 186 11.88 -6.34 12.14
N PRO A 187 12.53 -5.78 13.14
CA PRO A 187 12.01 -4.67 13.92
C PRO A 187 11.63 -3.45 13.07
N GLU A 188 10.66 -2.70 13.57
CA GLU A 188 10.28 -1.38 13.06
C GLU A 188 11.30 -0.30 13.39
N THR A 189 11.19 0.88 12.73
CA THR A 189 12.08 2.03 12.90
C THR A 189 11.53 3.06 13.91
N ASN A 190 11.11 2.65 15.09
CA ASN A 190 10.58 3.55 16.10
C ASN A 190 11.64 3.85 17.17
N HIS A 191 12.39 4.94 17.01
CA HIS A 191 13.43 5.34 17.95
C HIS A 191 12.88 5.57 19.37
N TYR A 192 11.74 6.23 19.50
CA TYR A 192 11.11 6.55 20.79
C TYR A 192 10.79 5.29 21.63
N ARG A 193 10.52 4.16 20.99
CA ARG A 193 10.22 2.87 21.66
C ARG A 193 11.20 1.77 21.28
N CYS A 194 12.34 2.13 20.73
CA CYS A 194 13.35 1.16 20.35
C CYS A 194 13.99 0.54 21.62
N PRO A 195 13.92 -0.77 21.80
CA PRO A 195 14.48 -1.41 23.00
C PRO A 195 16.01 -1.32 23.09
N THR A 196 16.68 -1.04 21.96
CA THR A 196 18.14 -1.00 21.85
C THR A 196 18.70 0.41 22.01
N CYS A 197 18.03 1.42 21.43
CA CYS A 197 18.60 2.77 21.33
C CYS A 197 17.70 3.89 21.89
N GLN A 198 16.64 3.55 22.64
CA GLN A 198 15.72 4.56 23.20
C GLN A 198 16.38 5.54 24.16
N ASP A 199 17.45 5.13 24.85
CA ASP A 199 18.20 5.94 25.79
C ASP A 199 19.38 6.68 25.14
N GLU A 200 19.60 6.50 23.84
CA GLU A 200 20.65 7.16 23.08
C GLU A 200 20.14 8.47 22.47
N PRO A 201 20.96 9.53 22.41
CA PRO A 201 20.57 10.81 21.80
C PRO A 201 20.35 10.70 20.29
N HIS A 202 20.88 9.65 19.66
CA HIS A 202 20.73 9.34 18.23
C HIS A 202 20.49 7.86 18.05
N CYS A 203 19.72 7.50 17.02
CA CYS A 203 19.49 6.12 16.65
C CYS A 203 20.79 5.46 16.17
N SER A 204 21.13 4.30 16.72
CA SER A 204 22.30 3.49 16.32
C SER A 204 22.09 2.71 15.00
N LEU A 205 21.01 2.95 14.28
CA LEU A 205 20.64 2.25 13.04
C LEU A 205 20.36 0.74 13.21
N HIS A 206 20.15 0.27 14.44
CA HIS A 206 19.97 -1.15 14.73
C HIS A 206 18.85 -1.82 13.90
N ALA A 207 17.82 -1.06 13.48
CA ALA A 207 16.78 -1.58 12.61
C ALA A 207 17.28 -1.88 11.17
N ALA A 208 18.38 -1.24 10.74
CA ALA A 208 19.08 -1.61 9.50
C ALA A 208 19.95 -2.84 9.70
N ASP A 209 20.68 -2.89 10.81
CA ASP A 209 21.53 -4.04 11.17
C ASP A 209 20.69 -5.31 11.33
N ALA A 210 19.49 -5.20 11.91
CA ALA A 210 18.54 -6.31 12.04
C ALA A 210 18.10 -6.91 10.70
N ILE A 211 18.11 -6.14 9.61
CA ILE A 211 17.84 -6.66 8.27
C ILE A 211 18.98 -7.55 7.80
N GLU A 212 20.24 -7.10 7.98
CA GLU A 212 21.42 -7.91 7.67
C GLU A 212 21.46 -9.18 8.50
N GLU A 213 21.26 -9.06 9.81
CA GLU A 213 21.19 -10.20 10.73
C GLU A 213 20.12 -11.23 10.31
N ALA A 214 18.92 -10.75 9.93
CA ALA A 214 17.87 -11.62 9.48
C ALA A 214 18.22 -12.34 8.15
N ILE A 215 18.84 -11.64 7.21
CA ILE A 215 19.30 -12.24 5.95
C ILE A 215 20.36 -13.31 6.22
N LEU A 216 21.32 -13.03 7.10
CA LEU A 216 22.36 -13.98 7.48
C LEU A 216 21.81 -15.19 8.24
N ALA A 217 20.83 -14.98 9.13
CA ALA A 217 20.17 -16.05 9.88
C ALA A 217 19.34 -16.98 9.01
N GLU A 218 18.64 -16.44 7.99
CA GLU A 218 17.89 -17.23 6.99
C GLU A 218 18.82 -17.98 6.01
N GLY A 219 20.08 -17.58 5.95
CA GLY A 219 21.00 -17.85 4.84
C GLY A 219 20.76 -16.87 3.69
N PRO A 220 21.79 -16.26 3.10
CA PRO A 220 21.63 -15.26 2.05
C PRO A 220 20.99 -15.80 0.77
N GLU A 221 21.18 -17.09 0.46
CA GLU A 221 20.68 -17.70 -0.78
C GLU A 221 19.14 -17.70 -0.91
N PRO A 222 18.31 -17.94 0.12
CA PRO A 222 16.86 -17.95 -0.05
C PRO A 222 16.20 -16.57 -0.06
N VAL A 223 16.90 -15.48 0.23
CA VAL A 223 16.32 -14.13 0.28
C VAL A 223 16.31 -13.50 -1.11
N ALA A 224 15.14 -13.16 -1.61
CA ALA A 224 14.92 -12.55 -2.92
C ALA A 224 14.75 -11.05 -2.87
N ALA A 225 14.14 -10.50 -1.80
CA ALA A 225 13.79 -9.10 -1.73
C ALA A 225 13.72 -8.58 -0.30
N VAL A 226 13.89 -7.27 -0.16
CA VAL A 226 13.60 -6.51 1.06
C VAL A 226 12.54 -5.47 0.72
N PHE A 227 11.43 -5.47 1.44
CA PHE A 227 10.32 -4.53 1.28
C PHE A 227 10.32 -3.53 2.44
N LEU A 228 10.50 -2.27 2.12
CA LEU A 228 10.58 -1.19 3.11
C LEU A 228 9.79 0.03 2.64
N GLU A 229 9.13 0.68 3.58
CA GLU A 229 8.61 2.03 3.40
C GLU A 229 9.75 3.02 3.64
N PRO A 230 10.03 3.98 2.74
CA PRO A 230 11.04 5.03 2.99
C PRO A 230 10.70 5.85 4.24
N VAL A 231 9.39 6.03 4.45
CA VAL A 231 8.78 6.61 5.63
C VAL A 231 7.83 5.58 6.18
N GLN A 232 8.19 4.91 7.25
CA GLN A 232 7.30 3.92 7.87
C GLN A 232 6.11 4.65 8.49
N HIS A 233 4.90 4.37 7.97
CA HIS A 233 3.73 5.15 8.33
C HIS A 233 2.89 4.51 9.44
N ALA A 234 2.90 3.20 9.56
CA ALA A 234 2.16 2.49 10.59
C ALA A 234 2.97 2.43 11.90
N GLY A 235 2.66 3.33 12.83
CA GLY A 235 3.13 3.26 14.22
C GLY A 235 4.56 3.69 14.51
N SER A 236 5.26 4.36 13.59
CA SER A 236 6.65 4.74 13.83
C SER A 236 7.03 6.13 13.30
N GLU A 237 8.12 6.66 13.84
CA GLU A 237 8.73 7.90 13.37
C GLU A 237 9.61 7.69 12.15
N VAL A 238 9.76 8.77 11.38
CA VAL A 238 10.56 8.84 10.16
C VAL A 238 12.03 8.95 10.50
N LEU A 239 12.85 8.00 10.03
CA LEU A 239 14.30 8.13 10.10
C LEU A 239 14.91 7.94 8.71
N HIS A 240 15.21 9.06 8.04
CA HIS A 240 15.84 9.09 6.72
C HIS A 240 17.19 8.37 6.63
N HIS A 241 17.91 8.26 7.75
CA HIS A 241 19.27 7.72 7.79
C HIS A 241 19.36 6.21 7.49
N HIS A 242 18.29 5.45 7.73
CA HIS A 242 18.29 3.99 7.52
C HIS A 242 18.35 3.57 6.04
N ILE A 243 17.84 4.40 5.12
CA ILE A 243 17.78 4.05 3.70
C ILE A 243 19.17 4.06 3.06
N THR A 244 20.03 5.02 3.43
CA THR A 244 21.38 5.13 2.86
C THR A 244 22.24 3.92 3.22
N SER A 245 22.12 3.42 4.46
CA SER A 245 22.82 2.21 4.90
C SER A 245 22.32 0.95 4.19
N LEU A 246 21.04 0.88 3.87
CA LEU A 246 20.45 -0.24 3.13
C LEU A 246 20.86 -0.27 1.65
N HIS A 247 21.15 0.88 1.05
CA HIS A 247 21.69 0.93 -0.32
C HIS A 247 23.06 0.24 -0.39
N GLN A 248 23.90 0.43 0.62
CA GLN A 248 25.21 -0.23 0.72
C GLN A 248 25.09 -1.75 0.93
N LEU A 249 24.10 -2.20 1.71
CA LEU A 249 23.76 -3.62 1.85
C LEU A 249 23.27 -4.25 0.53
N GLY A 250 22.47 -3.52 -0.24
CA GLY A 250 21.96 -3.97 -1.54
C GLY A 250 23.05 -4.21 -2.57
N GLU A 251 24.10 -3.39 -2.60
CA GLU A 251 25.24 -3.58 -3.48
C GLU A 251 26.03 -4.86 -3.17
N ASN A 252 26.10 -5.25 -1.89
CA ASN A 252 26.85 -6.42 -1.45
C ASN A 252 26.04 -7.73 -1.50
N LEU A 253 24.70 -7.67 -1.40
CA LEU A 253 23.85 -8.84 -1.23
C LEU A 253 22.98 -9.18 -2.47
N LEU A 254 23.05 -8.42 -3.56
CA LEU A 254 22.25 -8.62 -4.79
C LEU A 254 20.72 -8.73 -4.48
N SER A 255 20.24 -7.98 -3.50
CA SER A 255 18.83 -7.97 -3.12
C SER A 255 18.10 -6.85 -3.85
N LEU A 256 16.89 -7.15 -4.33
CA LEU A 256 16.00 -6.15 -4.92
C LEU A 256 15.34 -5.35 -3.78
N VAL A 257 15.61 -4.06 -3.72
CA VAL A 257 14.93 -3.15 -2.79
C VAL A 257 13.69 -2.59 -3.49
N VAL A 258 12.52 -2.79 -2.88
CA VAL A 258 11.23 -2.32 -3.40
C VAL A 258 10.66 -1.31 -2.41
N PHE A 259 10.28 -0.15 -2.91
CA PHE A 259 9.69 0.95 -2.13
C PHE A 259 8.16 0.89 -2.17
#